data_91f3389cd1466cea640f72f1fcf2fd3b
#
_entry.id   91f3389cd1466cea640f72f1fcf2fd3b
#
_cell.length_a   1.000
_cell.length_b   1.000
_cell.length_c   1.000
_cell.angle_alpha   90.00
_cell.angle_beta   90.00
_cell.angle_gamma   90.00
#
_symmetry.space_group_name_H-M   'P 1'
#
loop_
_entity.id
_entity.type
_entity.pdbx_description
1 polymer ?
#
loop_
_entity_poly.entity_id
_entity_poly.type
_entity_poly.pdbx_seq_one_letter_code
_entity_poly.pdbx_strand_id
1 'polypeptide(L)'
;MLKHAISFGLVAFLLMAEGGPAANAGSKLPDPGSAGAADKLFRLDCGHSLASDESVWTPGENVGRSIEFSSTCWLIKHGSEWLLWDTGVPEAALNDPKGWSTLPKLIVYHLDKTVTGQLAEIGLKPSDIGRVAISHTHGDHIGNVRLFPDSAILMQRAEHSWINSGNGPNDNVNRLMALARELLGDPKNLQLIDGDTDVFGDGSVILVSTPGHTPGSQSLLVHLKNSGFIILSGDVAHLEGNFERNIVPALNTDKAQSIASMEKIRQMMARYGATLFINHDKKQTETLKLFPAFYD
;
A
#
# COMPACT_ATOMS: atom_id res chain seq x y z
N MET A 1 11.25 13.21 -76.98
CA MET A 1 11.41 13.73 -75.58
C MET A 1 10.54 12.95 -74.68
N LEU A 2 11.11 11.90 -74.03
CA LEU A 2 10.38 10.98 -73.12
C LEU A 2 10.62 11.45 -71.71
N LYS A 3 9.54 11.80 -70.96
CA LYS A 3 9.58 12.09 -69.55
C LYS A 3 9.35 10.81 -68.77
N HIS A 4 10.37 10.36 -68.05
CA HIS A 4 10.23 9.25 -67.04
C HIS A 4 9.75 9.83 -65.73
N ALA A 5 8.59 9.35 -65.27
CA ALA A 5 8.07 9.58 -63.94
C ALA A 5 8.59 8.48 -63.03
N ILE A 6 9.35 8.86 -61.98
CA ILE A 6 9.81 7.95 -60.93
C ILE A 6 8.75 7.98 -59.83
N SER A 7 8.08 6.85 -59.59
CA SER A 7 7.14 6.64 -58.52
C SER A 7 7.89 6.24 -57.25
N PHE A 8 7.83 7.06 -56.18
CA PHE A 8 8.31 6.69 -54.86
C PHE A 8 7.21 5.96 -54.11
N GLY A 9 7.38 4.68 -53.92
CA GLY A 9 6.54 3.87 -53.06
C GLY A 9 6.84 4.17 -51.61
N LEU A 10 5.84 4.69 -50.88
CA LEU A 10 5.87 4.90 -49.42
C LEU A 10 5.63 3.56 -48.74
N VAL A 11 6.65 2.95 -48.17
CA VAL A 11 6.52 1.77 -47.29
C VAL A 11 6.18 2.27 -45.90
N ALA A 12 4.92 2.14 -45.52
CA ALA A 12 4.48 2.39 -44.15
C ALA A 12 4.89 1.20 -43.25
N PHE A 13 5.86 1.40 -42.37
CA PHE A 13 6.16 0.48 -41.29
C PHE A 13 5.07 0.64 -40.23
N LEU A 14 4.17 -0.36 -40.14
CA LEU A 14 3.26 -0.50 -39.04
C LEU A 14 4.06 -1.03 -37.82
N LEU A 15 4.43 -0.15 -36.89
CA LEU A 15 4.88 -0.55 -35.55
C LEU A 15 3.68 -1.09 -34.78
N MET A 16 3.57 -2.41 -34.71
CA MET A 16 2.70 -3.09 -33.76
C MET A 16 3.30 -2.88 -32.36
N ALA A 17 2.76 -1.92 -31.64
CA ALA A 17 2.99 -1.85 -30.21
C ALA A 17 2.23 -3.04 -29.56
N GLU A 18 2.97 -4.04 -29.12
CA GLU A 18 2.42 -5.08 -28.25
C GLU A 18 2.04 -4.43 -26.91
N GLY A 19 0.77 -4.03 -26.81
CA GLY A 19 0.17 -3.62 -25.55
C GLY A 19 0.07 -4.83 -24.65
N GLY A 20 0.85 -4.86 -23.56
CA GLY A 20 0.60 -5.74 -22.45
C GLY A 20 -0.85 -5.57 -21.96
N PRO A 21 -1.44 -6.56 -21.30
CA PRO A 21 -2.83 -6.50 -20.90
C PRO A 21 -3.08 -5.27 -20.01
N ALA A 22 -3.92 -4.36 -20.52
CA ALA A 22 -4.38 -3.20 -19.76
C ALA A 22 -5.06 -3.69 -18.48
N ALA A 23 -4.61 -3.19 -17.32
CA ALA A 23 -5.28 -3.43 -16.06
C ALA A 23 -6.75 -3.03 -16.19
N ASN A 24 -7.65 -3.97 -15.93
CA ASN A 24 -9.09 -3.83 -16.11
C ASN A 24 -9.61 -2.79 -15.12
N ALA A 25 -9.88 -1.58 -15.59
CA ALA A 25 -10.52 -0.53 -14.79
C ALA A 25 -11.94 -0.98 -14.43
N GLY A 26 -12.22 -1.09 -13.11
CA GLY A 26 -13.56 -1.35 -12.60
C GLY A 26 -13.98 -2.82 -12.58
N SER A 27 -13.10 -3.74 -12.19
CA SER A 27 -13.50 -5.12 -11.98
C SER A 27 -14.53 -5.21 -10.85
N LYS A 28 -15.67 -5.80 -11.15
CA LYS A 28 -16.67 -6.17 -10.13
C LYS A 28 -16.01 -7.11 -9.14
N LEU A 29 -16.04 -6.76 -7.84
CA LEU A 29 -15.46 -7.61 -6.80
C LEU A 29 -15.96 -9.07 -6.96
N PRO A 30 -15.09 -10.08 -6.87
CA PRO A 30 -15.46 -11.47 -7.09
C PRO A 30 -16.50 -11.93 -6.07
N ASP A 31 -17.27 -12.95 -6.43
CA ASP A 31 -18.12 -13.61 -5.45
C ASP A 31 -17.23 -14.42 -4.49
N PRO A 32 -17.51 -14.38 -3.16
CA PRO A 32 -16.71 -15.10 -2.17
C PRO A 32 -16.55 -16.59 -2.47
N GLY A 33 -17.57 -17.23 -3.02
CA GLY A 33 -17.58 -18.66 -3.34
C GLY A 33 -16.80 -19.05 -4.61
N SER A 34 -16.36 -18.07 -5.43
CA SER A 34 -15.61 -18.32 -6.67
C SER A 34 -14.20 -17.74 -6.66
N ALA A 35 -13.80 -17.06 -5.59
CA ALA A 35 -12.46 -16.51 -5.46
C ALA A 35 -11.42 -17.63 -5.33
N GLY A 36 -10.31 -17.49 -6.06
CA GLY A 36 -9.08 -18.26 -5.81
C GLY A 36 -8.54 -17.99 -4.40
N ALA A 37 -7.46 -18.66 -4.03
CA ALA A 37 -6.81 -18.43 -2.73
C ALA A 37 -5.30 -18.24 -2.90
N ALA A 38 -4.75 -17.27 -2.17
CA ALA A 38 -3.31 -17.17 -1.97
C ALA A 38 -2.81 -18.30 -1.06
N ASP A 39 -1.56 -18.70 -1.24
CA ASP A 39 -0.98 -19.80 -0.48
C ASP A 39 -0.63 -19.41 0.94
N LYS A 40 -0.05 -18.22 1.12
CA LYS A 40 0.43 -17.74 2.43
C LYS A 40 0.40 -16.23 2.52
N LEU A 41 0.15 -15.75 3.75
CA LEU A 41 0.23 -14.36 4.14
C LEU A 41 1.12 -14.24 5.38
N PHE A 42 2.24 -13.53 5.24
CA PHE A 42 3.21 -13.29 6.31
C PHE A 42 3.12 -11.84 6.77
N ARG A 43 3.12 -11.61 8.08
CA ARG A 43 3.25 -10.26 8.65
C ARG A 43 4.73 -9.96 8.93
N LEU A 44 5.29 -9.00 8.22
CA LEU A 44 6.63 -8.47 8.49
C LEU A 44 6.57 -7.35 9.54
N ASP A 45 7.61 -7.27 10.36
CA ASP A 45 7.86 -6.11 11.20
C ASP A 45 8.50 -5.02 10.35
N CYS A 46 7.78 -3.94 10.10
CA CYS A 46 8.21 -2.85 9.24
C CYS A 46 8.43 -1.54 10.00
N GLY A 47 8.55 -1.66 11.32
CA GLY A 47 8.84 -0.58 12.24
C GLY A 47 7.72 -0.29 13.24
N HIS A 48 8.00 0.67 14.09
CA HIS A 48 7.05 1.21 15.05
C HIS A 48 7.29 2.71 15.20
N SER A 49 6.33 3.42 15.82
CA SER A 49 6.51 4.85 16.02
C SER A 49 5.93 5.31 17.36
N LEU A 50 6.46 6.44 17.84
CA LEU A 50 5.92 7.19 18.97
C LEU A 50 5.37 8.52 18.47
N ALA A 51 4.06 8.69 18.57
CA ALA A 51 3.40 9.97 18.34
C ALA A 51 3.28 10.76 19.65
N SER A 52 3.49 12.07 19.57
CA SER A 52 3.54 12.95 20.75
C SER A 52 2.15 13.31 21.30
N ASP A 53 1.12 13.24 20.46
CA ASP A 53 -0.26 13.62 20.83
C ASP A 53 -1.27 12.73 20.10
N GLU A 54 -1.91 11.83 20.82
CA GLU A 54 -2.92 10.89 20.30
C GLU A 54 -4.13 11.62 19.69
N SER A 55 -4.45 12.82 20.17
CA SER A 55 -5.61 13.58 19.67
C SER A 55 -5.52 13.96 18.19
N VAL A 56 -4.33 13.88 17.60
CA VAL A 56 -4.15 14.06 16.15
C VAL A 56 -4.78 12.89 15.37
N TRP A 57 -4.69 11.68 15.90
CA TRP A 57 -5.27 10.46 15.32
C TRP A 57 -6.67 10.17 15.83
N THR A 58 -6.97 10.61 17.07
CA THR A 58 -8.29 10.44 17.71
C THR A 58 -8.80 11.82 18.17
N PRO A 59 -9.25 12.68 17.25
CA PRO A 59 -9.66 14.06 17.56
C PRO A 59 -10.66 14.14 18.71
N GLY A 60 -10.33 14.97 19.70
CA GLY A 60 -11.15 15.20 20.88
C GLY A 60 -10.84 14.26 22.07
N GLU A 61 -9.95 13.28 21.90
CA GLU A 61 -9.58 12.34 22.96
C GLU A 61 -8.08 12.42 23.25
N ASN A 62 -7.71 12.18 24.52
CA ASN A 62 -6.31 11.99 24.95
C ASN A 62 -5.33 13.10 24.52
N VAL A 63 -5.78 14.35 24.55
CA VAL A 63 -4.96 15.52 24.15
C VAL A 63 -3.66 15.56 24.96
N GLY A 64 -2.52 15.66 24.26
CA GLY A 64 -1.19 15.71 24.84
C GLY A 64 -0.67 14.36 25.37
N ARG A 65 -1.42 13.26 25.21
CA ARG A 65 -0.95 11.91 25.52
C ARG A 65 -0.23 11.32 24.33
N SER A 66 1.00 10.84 24.54
CA SER A 66 1.70 10.07 23.50
C SER A 66 1.06 8.70 23.28
N ILE A 67 1.18 8.21 22.04
CA ILE A 67 0.72 6.88 21.64
C ILE A 67 1.78 6.20 20.78
N GLU A 68 1.92 4.89 20.96
CA GLU A 68 2.75 4.05 20.11
C GLU A 68 1.92 3.39 19.01
N PHE A 69 2.48 3.36 17.80
CA PHE A 69 1.92 2.67 16.64
C PHE A 69 2.86 1.57 16.14
N SER A 70 2.29 0.52 15.58
CA SER A 70 2.99 -0.45 14.74
C SER A 70 3.07 0.05 13.30
N SER A 71 4.04 -0.45 12.53
CA SER A 71 4.05 -0.38 11.06
C SER A 71 4.27 -1.79 10.53
N THR A 72 3.30 -2.31 9.77
CA THR A 72 3.34 -3.68 9.25
C THR A 72 3.43 -3.68 7.74
N CYS A 73 4.26 -4.57 7.18
CA CYS A 73 4.19 -4.94 5.78
C CYS A 73 3.72 -6.38 5.68
N TRP A 74 3.23 -6.76 4.52
CA TRP A 74 2.73 -8.11 4.34
C TRP A 74 3.29 -8.75 3.08
N LEU A 75 3.78 -9.97 3.22
CA LEU A 75 4.29 -10.74 2.11
C LEU A 75 3.29 -11.83 1.75
N ILE A 76 2.85 -11.84 0.51
CA ILE A 76 1.85 -12.76 -0.01
C ILE A 76 2.51 -13.72 -1.00
N LYS A 77 2.33 -15.03 -0.79
CA LYS A 77 2.68 -16.08 -1.73
C LYS A 77 1.45 -16.46 -2.53
N HIS A 78 1.57 -16.46 -3.87
CA HIS A 78 0.54 -16.93 -4.78
C HIS A 78 1.17 -17.76 -5.92
N GLY A 79 0.98 -19.07 -5.91
CA GLY A 79 1.63 -19.97 -6.86
C GLY A 79 3.15 -19.82 -6.85
N SER A 80 3.76 -19.41 -7.95
CA SER A 80 5.19 -19.11 -8.04
C SER A 80 5.53 -17.65 -7.71
N GLU A 81 4.53 -16.77 -7.55
CA GLU A 81 4.71 -15.34 -7.43
C GLU A 81 4.73 -14.86 -5.97
N TRP A 82 5.41 -13.74 -5.76
CA TRP A 82 5.44 -13.01 -4.50
C TRP A 82 4.97 -11.56 -4.69
N LEU A 83 4.07 -11.13 -3.81
CA LEU A 83 3.60 -9.75 -3.69
C LEU A 83 4.00 -9.23 -2.31
N LEU A 84 4.65 -8.07 -2.27
CA LEU A 84 4.88 -7.32 -1.04
C LEU A 84 3.86 -6.17 -0.96
N TRP A 85 3.12 -6.10 0.14
CA TRP A 85 2.21 -5.01 0.48
C TRP A 85 2.90 -4.06 1.44
N ASP A 86 3.14 -2.84 0.98
CA ASP A 86 3.96 -1.79 1.61
C ASP A 86 5.42 -2.22 1.83
N THR A 87 6.28 -1.25 2.08
CA THR A 87 7.71 -1.47 2.25
C THR A 87 8.27 -0.88 3.56
N GLY A 88 7.39 -0.33 4.39
CA GLY A 88 7.70 0.09 5.76
C GLY A 88 8.55 1.35 5.90
N VAL A 89 9.00 1.56 7.11
CA VAL A 89 9.92 2.63 7.51
C VAL A 89 11.26 2.45 6.78
N PRO A 90 11.90 3.53 6.27
CA PRO A 90 13.19 3.43 5.58
C PRO A 90 14.24 2.65 6.37
N GLU A 91 14.96 1.71 5.74
CA GLU A 91 16.03 0.92 6.37
C GLU A 91 17.16 1.80 6.95
N ALA A 92 17.27 3.06 6.49
CA ALA A 92 18.16 4.05 7.09
C ALA A 92 17.84 4.37 8.57
N ALA A 93 16.63 4.05 9.03
CA ALA A 93 16.22 4.19 10.44
C ALA A 93 16.72 3.05 11.33
N LEU A 94 17.27 1.98 10.75
CA LEU A 94 17.70 0.81 11.50
C LEU A 94 18.77 1.18 12.54
N ASN A 95 18.48 0.85 13.80
CA ASN A 95 19.38 1.12 14.93
C ASN A 95 19.73 2.61 15.14
N ASP A 96 19.02 3.57 14.53
CA ASP A 96 19.19 4.99 14.85
C ASP A 96 18.44 5.31 16.17
N PRO A 97 19.15 5.66 17.26
CA PRO A 97 18.49 5.97 18.53
C PRO A 97 17.62 7.24 18.47
N LYS A 98 17.83 8.10 17.47
CA LYS A 98 16.99 9.29 17.24
C LYS A 98 15.73 8.96 16.42
N GLY A 99 15.72 7.80 15.78
CA GLY A 99 14.68 7.41 14.85
C GLY A 99 14.67 8.26 13.57
N TRP A 100 13.67 8.02 12.74
CA TRP A 100 13.45 8.71 11.48
C TRP A 100 12.12 9.46 11.52
N SER A 101 12.07 10.68 11.01
CA SER A 101 10.83 11.45 10.89
C SER A 101 10.98 12.64 9.96
N THR A 102 9.90 12.96 9.25
CA THR A 102 9.71 14.24 8.55
C THR A 102 8.97 15.28 9.38
N LEU A 103 8.29 14.84 10.45
CA LEU A 103 7.53 15.65 11.38
C LEU A 103 7.95 15.34 12.84
N PRO A 104 9.23 15.57 13.23
CA PRO A 104 9.80 15.05 14.47
C PRO A 104 9.15 15.57 15.76
N LYS A 105 8.37 16.66 15.67
CA LYS A 105 7.57 17.16 16.80
C LYS A 105 6.23 16.43 16.94
N LEU A 106 5.83 15.68 15.93
CA LEU A 106 4.56 14.98 15.88
C LEU A 106 4.74 13.47 16.04
N ILE A 107 5.64 12.86 15.25
CA ILE A 107 5.82 11.42 15.22
C ILE A 107 7.26 11.07 14.87
N VAL A 108 7.84 10.08 15.57
CA VAL A 108 9.17 9.52 15.29
C VAL A 108 9.05 8.02 15.10
N TYR A 109 9.64 7.54 14.02
CA TYR A 109 9.63 6.12 13.63
C TYR A 109 10.95 5.45 14.00
N HIS A 110 10.89 4.20 14.39
CA HIS A 110 12.02 3.33 14.67
C HIS A 110 11.91 2.03 13.91
N LEU A 111 13.02 1.40 13.62
CA LEU A 111 13.10 0.15 12.89
C LEU A 111 14.07 -0.81 13.61
N ASP A 112 13.58 -2.00 13.94
CA ASP A 112 14.39 -3.04 14.59
C ASP A 112 14.86 -4.11 13.61
N LYS A 113 14.11 -4.32 12.51
CA LYS A 113 14.40 -5.29 11.46
C LYS A 113 14.18 -4.68 10.09
N THR A 114 15.04 -4.99 9.14
CA THR A 114 14.84 -4.59 7.75
C THR A 114 13.87 -5.54 7.04
N VAL A 115 13.13 -5.03 6.05
CA VAL A 115 12.30 -5.85 5.16
C VAL A 115 13.18 -6.87 4.43
N THR A 116 14.33 -6.42 3.92
CA THR A 116 15.28 -7.28 3.19
C THR A 116 15.87 -8.38 4.06
N GLY A 117 16.16 -8.07 5.33
CA GLY A 117 16.63 -9.06 6.32
C GLY A 117 15.60 -10.15 6.59
N GLN A 118 14.33 -9.75 6.78
CA GLN A 118 13.25 -10.72 6.98
C GLN A 118 13.00 -11.58 5.73
N LEU A 119 13.03 -11.02 4.53
CA LEU A 119 12.96 -11.81 3.29
C LEU A 119 14.07 -12.87 3.25
N ALA A 120 15.30 -12.51 3.63
CA ALA A 120 16.45 -13.43 3.65
C ALA A 120 16.27 -14.60 4.65
N GLU A 121 15.54 -14.42 5.76
CA GLU A 121 15.22 -15.49 6.72
C GLU A 121 14.46 -16.67 6.08
N ILE A 122 13.72 -16.44 4.99
CA ILE A 122 13.01 -17.47 4.23
C ILE A 122 13.64 -17.74 2.84
N GLY A 123 14.87 -17.28 2.63
CA GLY A 123 15.65 -17.50 1.42
C GLY A 123 15.26 -16.65 0.23
N LEU A 124 14.54 -15.54 0.45
CA LEU A 124 14.17 -14.60 -0.60
C LEU A 124 15.10 -13.38 -0.61
N LYS A 125 15.22 -12.77 -1.77
CA LYS A 125 15.90 -11.49 -2.00
C LYS A 125 14.94 -10.54 -2.72
N PRO A 126 15.19 -9.23 -2.72
CA PRO A 126 14.30 -8.25 -3.37
C PRO A 126 13.93 -8.58 -4.82
N SER A 127 14.86 -9.17 -5.61
CA SER A 127 14.59 -9.58 -7.00
C SER A 127 13.63 -10.76 -7.16
N ASP A 128 13.28 -11.47 -6.08
CA ASP A 128 12.29 -12.54 -6.10
C ASP A 128 10.86 -12.00 -5.92
N ILE A 129 10.73 -10.72 -5.54
CA ILE A 129 9.44 -10.05 -5.37
C ILE A 129 8.99 -9.49 -6.72
N GLY A 130 8.02 -10.14 -7.34
CA GLY A 130 7.51 -9.75 -8.65
C GLY A 130 6.65 -8.49 -8.62
N ARG A 131 5.96 -8.24 -7.52
CA ARG A 131 5.06 -7.10 -7.34
C ARG A 131 5.22 -6.46 -5.96
N VAL A 132 5.18 -5.13 -5.92
CA VAL A 132 5.05 -4.34 -4.68
C VAL A 132 3.79 -3.50 -4.83
N ALA A 133 2.82 -3.69 -3.96
CA ALA A 133 1.62 -2.86 -3.91
C ALA A 133 1.72 -1.86 -2.76
N ILE A 134 1.46 -0.60 -3.05
CA ILE A 134 1.59 0.51 -2.11
C ILE A 134 0.21 0.95 -1.65
N SER A 135 -0.05 0.91 -0.34
CA SER A 135 -1.32 1.38 0.22
C SER A 135 -1.52 2.88 -0.03
N HIS A 136 -0.50 3.67 0.24
CA HIS A 136 -0.39 5.10 -0.03
C HIS A 136 1.06 5.57 0.14
N THR A 137 1.34 6.85 -0.07
CA THR A 137 2.74 7.33 -0.21
C THR A 137 3.32 8.01 1.03
N HIS A 138 2.83 7.72 2.24
CA HIS A 138 3.56 8.14 3.44
C HIS A 138 4.84 7.32 3.62
N GLY A 139 5.82 7.93 4.29
CA GLY A 139 7.17 7.39 4.31
C GLY A 139 7.35 6.06 5.05
N ASP A 140 6.48 5.75 5.97
CA ASP A 140 6.42 4.48 6.69
C ASP A 140 5.70 3.36 5.94
N HIS A 141 5.23 3.63 4.72
CA HIS A 141 4.68 2.65 3.77
C HIS A 141 5.57 2.45 2.56
N ILE A 142 6.24 3.50 2.08
CA ILE A 142 7.06 3.43 0.86
C ILE A 142 8.56 3.54 1.11
N GLY A 143 9.00 3.52 2.36
CA GLY A 143 10.37 3.84 2.76
C GLY A 143 11.46 3.05 2.03
N ASN A 144 11.14 1.84 1.58
CA ASN A 144 12.10 0.94 0.96
C ASN A 144 11.71 0.49 -0.47
N VAL A 145 10.74 1.16 -1.11
CA VAL A 145 10.27 0.77 -2.45
C VAL A 145 11.39 0.67 -3.49
N ARG A 146 12.43 1.53 -3.36
CA ARG A 146 13.59 1.54 -4.26
C ARG A 146 14.52 0.32 -4.14
N LEU A 147 14.36 -0.49 -3.09
CA LEU A 147 15.07 -1.77 -2.94
C LEU A 147 14.50 -2.86 -3.85
N PHE A 148 13.36 -2.60 -4.51
CA PHE A 148 12.65 -3.53 -5.41
C PHE A 148 12.62 -3.01 -6.86
N PRO A 149 13.77 -2.75 -7.51
CA PRO A 149 13.83 -2.05 -8.80
C PRO A 149 13.26 -2.84 -9.97
N ASP A 150 13.16 -4.17 -9.82
CA ASP A 150 12.65 -5.08 -10.85
C ASP A 150 11.17 -5.42 -10.66
N SER A 151 10.59 -5.09 -9.51
CA SER A 151 9.18 -5.33 -9.19
C SER A 151 8.25 -4.39 -9.96
N ALA A 152 7.06 -4.88 -10.32
CA ALA A 152 5.96 -4.01 -10.72
C ALA A 152 5.43 -3.27 -9.49
N ILE A 153 5.44 -1.94 -9.51
CA ILE A 153 4.94 -1.11 -8.41
C ILE A 153 3.50 -0.71 -8.71
N LEU A 154 2.57 -1.24 -7.91
CA LEU A 154 1.13 -0.99 -8.07
C LEU A 154 0.67 0.08 -7.10
N MET A 155 0.10 1.16 -7.60
CA MET A 155 -0.50 2.22 -6.80
C MET A 155 -1.67 2.88 -7.53
N GLN A 156 -2.58 3.50 -6.79
CA GLN A 156 -3.67 4.27 -7.40
C GLN A 156 -3.14 5.47 -8.16
N ARG A 157 -3.68 5.72 -9.36
CA ARG A 157 -3.34 6.90 -10.18
C ARG A 157 -3.58 8.22 -9.42
N ALA A 158 -4.63 8.26 -8.60
CA ALA A 158 -4.95 9.41 -7.76
C ALA A 158 -3.82 9.73 -6.77
N GLU A 159 -3.17 8.71 -6.20
CA GLU A 159 -2.04 8.87 -5.29
C GLU A 159 -0.81 9.45 -6.01
N HIS A 160 -0.45 8.85 -7.14
CA HIS A 160 0.66 9.33 -7.97
C HIS A 160 0.43 10.78 -8.43
N SER A 161 -0.79 11.10 -8.87
CA SER A 161 -1.16 12.45 -9.31
C SER A 161 -1.08 13.45 -8.15
N TRP A 162 -1.53 13.03 -6.95
CA TRP A 162 -1.50 13.87 -5.76
C TRP A 162 -0.08 14.25 -5.38
N ILE A 163 0.85 13.30 -5.21
CA ILE A 163 2.23 13.63 -4.82
C ILE A 163 2.94 14.48 -5.89
N ASN A 164 2.57 14.35 -7.16
CA ASN A 164 3.16 15.11 -8.26
C ASN A 164 2.50 16.48 -8.52
N SER A 165 1.36 16.77 -7.90
CA SER A 165 0.69 18.07 -8.05
C SER A 165 1.50 19.23 -7.45
N GLY A 166 2.29 18.96 -6.39
CA GLY A 166 3.07 19.96 -5.66
C GLY A 166 2.22 20.99 -4.89
N ASN A 167 0.91 20.81 -4.83
CA ASN A 167 -0.07 21.75 -4.27
C ASN A 167 -0.82 21.12 -3.08
N GLY A 168 -0.11 20.87 -1.99
CA GLY A 168 -0.73 20.48 -0.73
C GLY A 168 -1.38 21.69 -0.02
N PRO A 169 -2.35 21.45 0.89
CA PRO A 169 -3.08 22.50 1.60
C PRO A 169 -2.22 23.30 2.59
N ASN A 170 -1.04 22.79 2.95
CA ASN A 170 -0.10 23.43 3.87
C ASN A 170 1.32 22.88 3.70
N ASP A 171 2.29 23.52 4.35
CA ASP A 171 3.72 23.18 4.25
C ASP A 171 4.05 21.75 4.71
N ASN A 172 3.33 21.22 5.71
CA ASN A 172 3.58 19.85 6.18
C ASN A 172 3.19 18.84 5.09
N VAL A 173 2.03 19.00 4.47
CA VAL A 173 1.59 18.14 3.36
C VAL A 173 2.53 18.28 2.17
N ASN A 174 2.98 19.49 1.83
CA ASN A 174 3.96 19.71 0.76
C ASN A 174 5.29 18.98 1.03
N ARG A 175 5.76 18.96 2.30
CA ARG A 175 6.95 18.18 2.69
C ARG A 175 6.72 16.68 2.55
N LEU A 176 5.56 16.17 2.98
CA LEU A 176 5.22 14.75 2.82
C LEU A 176 5.18 14.36 1.35
N MET A 177 4.56 15.18 0.49
CA MET A 177 4.53 14.95 -0.96
C MET A 177 5.94 14.99 -1.59
N ALA A 178 6.81 15.90 -1.14
CA ALA A 178 8.19 15.98 -1.62
C ALA A 178 9.00 14.73 -1.22
N LEU A 179 8.87 14.30 0.05
CA LEU A 179 9.48 13.06 0.53
C LEU A 179 8.95 11.85 -0.23
N ALA A 180 7.65 11.77 -0.46
CA ALA A 180 7.03 10.67 -1.20
C ALA A 180 7.64 10.53 -2.61
N ARG A 181 7.83 11.65 -3.33
CA ARG A 181 8.53 11.65 -4.62
C ARG A 181 9.98 11.20 -4.51
N GLU A 182 10.68 11.65 -3.46
CA GLU A 182 12.07 11.25 -3.22
C GLU A 182 12.18 9.74 -2.95
N LEU A 183 11.34 9.20 -2.07
CA LEU A 183 11.35 7.78 -1.70
C LEU A 183 10.90 6.90 -2.88
N LEU A 184 9.85 7.29 -3.58
CA LEU A 184 9.34 6.55 -4.76
C LEU A 184 10.38 6.54 -5.88
N GLY A 185 11.05 7.66 -6.11
CA GLY A 185 11.95 7.84 -7.24
C GLY A 185 11.21 7.75 -8.58
N ASP A 186 11.86 7.09 -9.56
CA ASP A 186 11.30 6.84 -10.89
C ASP A 186 11.33 5.32 -11.17
N PRO A 187 10.34 4.57 -10.64
CA PRO A 187 10.31 3.13 -10.81
C PRO A 187 10.01 2.76 -12.26
N LYS A 188 10.85 1.91 -12.85
CA LYS A 188 10.75 1.48 -14.28
C LYS A 188 9.43 0.80 -14.60
N ASN A 189 8.87 0.07 -13.63
CA ASN A 189 7.68 -0.77 -13.79
C ASN A 189 6.50 -0.22 -12.97
N LEU A 190 6.30 1.09 -12.95
CA LEU A 190 5.15 1.70 -12.27
C LEU A 190 3.85 1.37 -13.00
N GLN A 191 2.91 0.77 -12.29
CA GLN A 191 1.57 0.45 -12.77
C GLN A 191 0.53 1.27 -12.00
N LEU A 192 -0.02 2.26 -12.68
CA LEU A 192 -1.08 3.11 -12.13
C LEU A 192 -2.43 2.46 -12.39
N ILE A 193 -3.14 2.19 -11.31
CA ILE A 193 -4.47 1.55 -11.32
C ILE A 193 -5.55 2.56 -10.95
N ASP A 194 -6.79 2.24 -11.32
CA ASP A 194 -7.96 3.05 -11.03
C ASP A 194 -9.05 2.17 -10.38
N GLY A 195 -9.38 2.45 -9.11
CA GLY A 195 -10.39 1.70 -8.37
C GLY A 195 -9.94 0.32 -7.89
N ASP A 196 -10.90 -0.58 -7.68
CA ASP A 196 -10.63 -1.94 -7.18
C ASP A 196 -10.00 -2.79 -8.29
N THR A 197 -8.94 -3.53 -7.95
CA THR A 197 -8.16 -4.27 -8.95
C THR A 197 -7.76 -5.65 -8.43
N ASP A 198 -8.08 -6.69 -9.19
CA ASP A 198 -7.64 -8.06 -8.93
C ASP A 198 -6.19 -8.23 -9.39
N VAL A 199 -5.30 -8.52 -8.44
CA VAL A 199 -3.84 -8.56 -8.69
C VAL A 199 -3.42 -9.75 -9.53
N PHE A 200 -4.05 -10.91 -9.32
CA PHE A 200 -3.72 -12.17 -10.00
C PHE A 200 -4.78 -12.64 -10.98
N GLY A 201 -5.95 -11.99 -11.02
CA GLY A 201 -7.03 -12.29 -11.95
C GLY A 201 -7.91 -13.48 -11.55
N ASP A 202 -7.75 -13.99 -10.33
CA ASP A 202 -8.50 -15.14 -9.79
C ASP A 202 -9.33 -14.81 -8.54
N GLY A 203 -9.34 -13.54 -8.12
CA GLY A 203 -10.07 -13.07 -6.95
C GLY A 203 -9.40 -13.35 -5.61
N SER A 204 -8.21 -13.90 -5.59
CA SER A 204 -7.48 -14.23 -4.35
C SER A 204 -6.91 -13.00 -3.64
N VAL A 205 -6.50 -11.97 -4.39
CA VAL A 205 -5.89 -10.76 -3.87
C VAL A 205 -6.41 -9.54 -4.61
N ILE A 206 -7.13 -8.68 -3.90
CA ILE A 206 -7.79 -7.51 -4.47
C ILE A 206 -7.26 -6.24 -3.82
N LEU A 207 -6.70 -5.34 -4.62
CA LEU A 207 -6.47 -3.95 -4.22
C LEU A 207 -7.82 -3.23 -4.17
N VAL A 208 -8.15 -2.64 -3.04
CA VAL A 208 -9.44 -2.00 -2.78
C VAL A 208 -9.22 -0.50 -2.60
N SER A 209 -9.74 0.30 -3.52
CA SER A 209 -9.66 1.77 -3.40
C SER A 209 -10.41 2.25 -2.17
N THR A 210 -9.69 2.90 -1.24
CA THR A 210 -10.21 3.46 0.02
C THR A 210 -9.68 4.87 0.25
N PRO A 211 -10.01 5.84 -0.64
CA PRO A 211 -9.51 7.20 -0.55
C PRO A 211 -9.99 7.92 0.72
N GLY A 212 -9.23 8.96 1.13
CA GLY A 212 -9.60 9.83 2.24
C GLY A 212 -8.45 10.13 3.18
N HIS A 213 -7.65 9.13 3.59
CA HIS A 213 -6.38 9.37 4.29
C HIS A 213 -5.44 10.13 3.36
N THR A 214 -5.18 9.57 2.19
CA THR A 214 -4.70 10.30 1.01
C THR A 214 -5.69 10.11 -0.15
N PRO A 215 -5.61 10.91 -1.24
CA PRO A 215 -6.55 10.79 -2.36
C PRO A 215 -6.53 9.45 -3.08
N GLY A 216 -5.42 8.72 -3.03
CA GLY A 216 -5.26 7.42 -3.66
C GLY A 216 -5.00 6.30 -2.68
N SER A 217 -5.35 6.44 -1.40
CA SER A 217 -5.25 5.35 -0.43
C SER A 217 -6.02 4.12 -0.88
N GLN A 218 -5.46 2.96 -0.57
CA GLN A 218 -6.09 1.66 -0.83
C GLN A 218 -5.85 0.68 0.32
N SER A 219 -6.72 -0.30 0.43
CA SER A 219 -6.62 -1.47 1.32
C SER A 219 -6.40 -2.73 0.48
N LEU A 220 -6.09 -3.86 1.10
CA LEU A 220 -5.91 -5.13 0.40
C LEU A 220 -6.84 -6.20 0.98
N LEU A 221 -7.65 -6.84 0.15
CA LEU A 221 -8.38 -8.06 0.48
C LEU A 221 -7.56 -9.26 0.04
N VAL A 222 -7.31 -10.21 0.94
CA VAL A 222 -6.60 -11.47 0.67
C VAL A 222 -7.49 -12.63 1.06
N HIS A 223 -7.72 -13.58 0.15
CA HIS A 223 -8.37 -14.86 0.43
C HIS A 223 -7.34 -15.95 0.63
N LEU A 224 -7.44 -16.68 1.72
CA LEU A 224 -6.59 -17.78 2.13
C LEU A 224 -7.43 -19.03 2.36
N LYS A 225 -6.91 -20.19 1.99
CA LYS A 225 -7.69 -21.43 1.99
C LYS A 225 -8.21 -21.82 3.38
N ASN A 226 -7.37 -21.71 4.42
CA ASN A 226 -7.72 -22.12 5.78
C ASN A 226 -8.06 -20.92 6.69
N SER A 227 -7.44 -19.77 6.45
CA SER A 227 -7.65 -18.56 7.26
C SER A 227 -8.82 -17.69 6.77
N GLY A 228 -9.43 -18.01 5.61
CA GLY A 228 -10.51 -17.25 5.02
C GLY A 228 -10.06 -15.88 4.48
N PHE A 229 -10.97 -14.91 4.48
CA PHE A 229 -10.69 -13.58 3.97
C PHE A 229 -10.11 -12.66 5.05
N ILE A 230 -9.04 -11.98 4.70
CA ILE A 230 -8.37 -10.97 5.54
C ILE A 230 -8.32 -9.67 4.77
N ILE A 231 -8.66 -8.56 5.43
CA ILE A 231 -8.48 -7.21 4.88
C ILE A 231 -7.30 -6.56 5.61
N LEU A 232 -6.30 -6.11 4.86
CA LEU A 232 -5.21 -5.27 5.35
C LEU A 232 -5.62 -3.81 5.15
N SER A 233 -5.70 -3.05 6.23
CA SER A 233 -6.35 -1.73 6.23
C SER A 233 -5.66 -0.69 5.34
N GLY A 234 -4.31 -0.75 5.16
CA GLY A 234 -3.57 0.47 4.92
C GLY A 234 -3.89 1.47 6.03
N ASP A 235 -4.18 2.72 5.67
CA ASP A 235 -4.54 3.77 6.63
C ASP A 235 -6.00 4.22 6.53
N VAL A 236 -6.88 3.31 6.09
CA VAL A 236 -8.33 3.57 6.18
C VAL A 236 -8.77 3.79 7.63
N ALA A 237 -8.05 3.19 8.57
CA ALA A 237 -8.12 3.44 10.01
C ALA A 237 -6.76 3.14 10.65
N HIS A 238 -6.39 3.89 11.70
CA HIS A 238 -5.14 3.70 12.44
C HIS A 238 -5.32 2.85 13.70
N LEU A 239 -6.51 2.88 14.29
CA LEU A 239 -6.86 2.16 15.51
C LEU A 239 -8.22 1.49 15.34
N GLU A 240 -8.42 0.33 15.99
CA GLU A 240 -9.69 -0.39 16.00
C GLU A 240 -10.84 0.51 16.51
N GLY A 241 -10.62 1.23 17.62
CA GLY A 241 -11.61 2.14 18.15
C GLY A 241 -11.94 3.33 17.21
N ASN A 242 -11.01 3.74 16.34
CA ASN A 242 -11.29 4.76 15.31
C ASN A 242 -12.17 4.18 14.21
N PHE A 243 -11.88 2.96 13.77
CA PHE A 243 -12.69 2.25 12.79
C PHE A 243 -14.12 2.04 13.30
N GLU A 244 -14.28 1.52 14.52
CA GLU A 244 -15.59 1.27 15.12
C GLU A 244 -16.48 2.51 15.25
N ARG A 245 -15.87 3.65 15.59
CA ARG A 245 -16.58 4.89 15.92
C ARG A 245 -16.59 5.92 14.79
N ASN A 246 -16.07 5.59 13.62
CA ASN A 246 -15.88 6.53 12.48
C ASN A 246 -15.05 7.76 12.84
N ILE A 247 -14.03 7.60 13.67
CA ILE A 247 -13.11 8.68 14.01
C ILE A 247 -12.06 8.79 12.91
N VAL A 248 -12.00 9.99 12.31
CA VAL A 248 -11.06 10.30 11.23
C VAL A 248 -9.94 11.16 11.79
N PRO A 249 -8.67 10.73 11.61
CA PRO A 249 -7.51 11.54 12.00
C PRO A 249 -7.52 12.94 11.42
N ALA A 250 -6.97 13.90 12.16
CA ALA A 250 -6.90 15.30 11.71
C ALA A 250 -5.96 15.48 10.49
N LEU A 251 -5.11 14.49 10.22
CA LEU A 251 -4.16 14.49 9.10
C LEU A 251 -4.75 13.99 7.78
N ASN A 252 -5.95 13.40 7.80
CA ASN A 252 -6.57 12.86 6.59
C ASN A 252 -6.92 13.99 5.62
N THR A 253 -6.74 13.73 4.33
CA THR A 253 -7.01 14.72 3.27
C THR A 253 -8.50 15.00 3.08
N ASP A 254 -9.36 14.00 3.29
CA ASP A 254 -10.81 14.12 3.14
C ASP A 254 -11.55 13.27 4.17
N LYS A 255 -12.23 13.94 5.10
CA LYS A 255 -12.98 13.27 6.15
C LYS A 255 -14.19 12.48 5.62
N ALA A 256 -14.90 13.03 4.66
CA ALA A 256 -16.11 12.38 4.11
C ALA A 256 -15.74 11.12 3.34
N GLN A 257 -14.70 11.17 2.52
CA GLN A 257 -14.17 10.01 1.82
C GLN A 257 -13.62 8.97 2.81
N SER A 258 -12.92 9.38 3.88
CA SER A 258 -12.44 8.45 4.92
C SER A 258 -13.58 7.67 5.56
N ILE A 259 -14.69 8.33 5.90
CA ILE A 259 -15.88 7.69 6.47
C ILE A 259 -16.51 6.72 5.45
N ALA A 260 -16.64 7.15 4.18
CA ALA A 260 -17.18 6.30 3.12
C ALA A 260 -16.29 5.07 2.88
N SER A 261 -14.97 5.23 2.95
CA SER A 261 -14.00 4.13 2.83
C SER A 261 -14.09 3.15 3.99
N MET A 262 -14.20 3.62 5.24
CA MET A 262 -14.46 2.75 6.40
C MET A 262 -15.76 1.97 6.25
N GLU A 263 -16.82 2.61 5.74
CA GLU A 263 -18.11 1.94 5.50
C GLU A 263 -17.98 0.86 4.40
N LYS A 264 -17.26 1.15 3.31
CA LYS A 264 -16.95 0.17 2.27
C LYS A 264 -16.24 -1.05 2.85
N ILE A 265 -15.24 -0.84 3.72
CA ILE A 265 -14.54 -1.95 4.39
C ILE A 265 -15.50 -2.78 5.27
N ARG A 266 -16.43 -2.15 6.04
CA ARG A 266 -17.43 -2.89 6.83
C ARG A 266 -18.34 -3.75 5.94
N GLN A 267 -18.79 -3.20 4.82
CA GLN A 267 -19.61 -3.95 3.85
C GLN A 267 -18.84 -5.14 3.28
N MET A 268 -17.55 -4.96 3.00
CA MET A 268 -16.68 -6.05 2.56
C MET A 268 -16.46 -7.09 3.66
N MET A 269 -16.23 -6.68 4.90
CA MET A 269 -16.14 -7.61 6.04
C MET A 269 -17.42 -8.45 6.16
N ALA A 270 -18.59 -7.83 6.07
CA ALA A 270 -19.87 -8.54 6.11
C ALA A 270 -20.07 -9.48 4.91
N ARG A 271 -19.72 -9.03 3.69
CA ARG A 271 -19.88 -9.81 2.46
C ARG A 271 -18.97 -11.04 2.41
N TYR A 272 -17.72 -10.90 2.83
CA TYR A 272 -16.69 -11.94 2.71
C TYR A 272 -16.49 -12.73 4.02
N GLY A 273 -17.10 -12.31 5.14
CA GLY A 273 -16.75 -12.83 6.47
C GLY A 273 -15.31 -12.49 6.83
N ALA A 274 -14.79 -11.36 6.34
CA ALA A 274 -13.38 -11.03 6.43
C ALA A 274 -13.01 -10.46 7.81
N THR A 275 -11.79 -10.79 8.27
CA THR A 275 -11.16 -10.17 9.44
C THR A 275 -10.35 -8.95 9.00
N LEU A 276 -10.48 -7.82 9.71
CA LEU A 276 -9.71 -6.61 9.44
C LEU A 276 -8.43 -6.60 10.28
N PHE A 277 -7.26 -6.47 9.62
CA PHE A 277 -5.96 -6.22 10.25
C PHE A 277 -5.58 -4.76 10.04
N ILE A 278 -5.44 -4.03 11.14
CA ILE A 278 -5.18 -2.59 11.14
C ILE A 278 -3.67 -2.35 11.28
N ASN A 279 -3.09 -1.62 10.33
CA ASN A 279 -1.66 -1.46 10.20
C ASN A 279 -0.99 -0.86 11.44
N HIS A 280 -1.59 0.18 12.01
CA HIS A 280 -1.01 0.97 13.07
C HIS A 280 -1.51 0.62 14.47
N ASP A 281 -2.49 -0.27 14.61
CA ASP A 281 -2.98 -0.70 15.92
C ASP A 281 -1.99 -1.68 16.57
N LYS A 282 -1.08 -1.14 17.39
CA LYS A 282 -0.06 -1.93 18.08
C LYS A 282 -0.70 -3.04 18.92
N LYS A 283 -1.80 -2.73 19.63
CA LYS A 283 -2.50 -3.70 20.47
C LYS A 283 -3.04 -4.88 19.67
N GLN A 284 -3.65 -4.64 18.50
CA GLN A 284 -4.09 -5.70 17.61
C GLN A 284 -2.88 -6.44 17.03
N THR A 285 -1.88 -5.71 16.55
CA THR A 285 -0.68 -6.26 15.90
C THR A 285 0.07 -7.24 16.79
N GLU A 286 0.14 -6.99 18.12
CA GLU A 286 0.78 -7.89 19.08
C GLU A 286 0.05 -9.25 19.21
N THR A 287 -1.20 -9.36 18.77
CA THR A 287 -1.97 -10.62 18.75
C THR A 287 -1.81 -11.42 17.46
N LEU A 288 -1.30 -10.80 16.40
CA LEU A 288 -1.18 -11.42 15.09
C LEU A 288 0.07 -12.31 14.99
N LYS A 289 0.01 -13.32 14.10
CA LYS A 289 1.17 -14.16 13.79
C LYS A 289 2.33 -13.31 13.33
N LEU A 290 3.48 -13.46 13.97
CA LEU A 290 4.71 -12.76 13.61
C LEU A 290 5.54 -13.64 12.67
N PHE A 291 6.15 -13.03 11.65
CA PHE A 291 7.10 -13.65 10.75
C PHE A 291 8.17 -14.47 11.51
N PRO A 292 8.54 -15.70 11.07
CA PRO A 292 8.14 -16.34 9.80
C PRO A 292 6.86 -17.19 9.88
N ALA A 293 6.06 -17.11 10.95
CA ALA A 293 4.73 -17.72 10.98
C ALA A 293 3.80 -17.03 9.96
N PHE A 294 2.84 -17.74 9.40
CA PHE A 294 1.97 -17.25 8.34
C PHE A 294 0.50 -17.69 8.54
N TYR A 295 -0.36 -17.03 7.80
CA TYR A 295 -1.76 -17.42 7.56
C TYR A 295 -1.84 -18.13 6.20
N ASP A 296 -2.68 -19.17 6.09
CA ASP A 296 -2.86 -20.01 4.89
C ASP A 296 -4.32 -20.42 4.64
#